data_4a4de4809ff5454e0842c11211062ddb
#
_entry.id   4a4de4809ff5454e0842c11211062ddb
#
_cell.length_a   1.000
_cell.length_b   1.000
_cell.length_c   1.000
_cell.angle_alpha   90.00
_cell.angle_beta   90.00
_cell.angle_gamma   90.00
#
_symmetry.space_group_name_H-M   'P 1'
#
loop_
_entity.id
_entity.type
_entity.pdbx_description
1 polymer ?
#
loop_
_entity_poly.entity_id
_entity_poly.type
_entity_poly.pdbx_seq_one_letter_code
_entity_poly.pdbx_strand_id
1 'polypeptide(L)'
;MVPAVVSAQGASAPRIAPVPDAQRTDEQKTIAAEFAPNEMANAVGTLLTYPSLARRIFTHDRYITAESTLMPRHRALVGLRAAWLARSSYLWAHRATLARRAGLTDADVRRIAQGPDAPGWDPFEATLLRSADELHIDAFISDASWKTLSARFDLPQMIDTIDTTAETTMYSGLFNSLGVQIEPGIVDRLPSGIPYTVGAKRTNLRVYPTPRIAPAEAPAGGRGGGANVFRTFNKHPPADRVRGAINTHITGMYTLTPRWRELLLTRIGVLCRAEYEYAAHLRAGRAAGFTDADVARVIGGPTTPGDPFETALLQAADDLHDNDVVSATTWATLSKSLNTQQMIDVVISVGGYRSGSMLINTGGVQLDANMADFRFPPAMRSTP
;
A
#
# COMPACT_ATOMS: atom_id res chain seq x y z
N MET A 1 5.60 11.80 -27.33
CA MET A 1 6.10 10.42 -27.23
C MET A 1 5.20 9.73 -26.22
N VAL A 2 4.41 8.76 -26.63
CA VAL A 2 3.60 7.95 -25.70
C VAL A 2 4.59 7.08 -24.93
N PRO A 3 4.62 7.10 -23.58
CA PRO A 3 5.49 6.21 -22.84
C PRO A 3 5.09 4.77 -23.17
N ALA A 4 6.07 3.93 -23.45
CA ALA A 4 5.87 2.52 -23.67
C ALA A 4 5.13 1.94 -22.45
N VAL A 5 3.98 1.33 -22.70
CA VAL A 5 3.23 0.58 -21.66
C VAL A 5 4.15 -0.55 -21.21
N VAL A 6 4.86 -0.33 -20.11
CA VAL A 6 5.56 -1.42 -19.43
C VAL A 6 4.49 -2.40 -19.00
N SER A 7 4.47 -3.56 -19.63
CA SER A 7 3.62 -4.68 -19.23
C SER A 7 4.02 -5.05 -17.80
N ALA A 8 3.23 -4.62 -16.82
CA ALA A 8 3.36 -5.08 -15.44
C ALA A 8 2.76 -6.49 -15.31
N GLN A 9 3.28 -7.42 -16.10
CA GLN A 9 3.21 -8.83 -15.75
C GLN A 9 4.33 -9.04 -14.73
N GLY A 10 3.98 -9.60 -13.58
CA GLY A 10 4.98 -10.05 -12.60
C GLY A 10 6.09 -10.81 -13.31
N ALA A 11 7.31 -10.75 -12.78
CA ALA A 11 8.46 -11.40 -13.39
C ALA A 11 8.11 -12.81 -13.84
N SER A 12 8.58 -13.21 -15.03
CA SER A 12 8.31 -14.53 -15.63
C SER A 12 8.84 -15.70 -14.77
N ALA A 13 9.65 -15.39 -13.77
CA ALA A 13 10.18 -16.31 -12.76
C ALA A 13 10.25 -15.58 -11.40
N PRO A 14 10.18 -16.33 -10.27
CA PRO A 14 10.32 -15.73 -8.95
C PRO A 14 11.69 -15.04 -8.80
N ARG A 15 11.70 -13.79 -8.33
CA ARG A 15 12.93 -13.13 -7.89
C ARG A 15 13.37 -13.63 -6.52
N ILE A 16 12.40 -13.99 -5.68
CA ILE A 16 12.60 -14.70 -4.42
C ILE A 16 11.79 -15.98 -4.50
N ALA A 17 12.49 -17.11 -4.52
CA ALA A 17 11.87 -18.43 -4.59
C ALA A 17 11.15 -18.78 -3.27
N PRO A 18 10.00 -19.46 -3.31
CA PRO A 18 9.36 -19.95 -2.11
C PRO A 18 10.25 -20.99 -1.40
N VAL A 19 10.24 -21.00 -0.07
CA VAL A 19 10.93 -22.01 0.75
C VAL A 19 10.27 -23.37 0.53
N PRO A 20 10.98 -24.37 -0.02
CA PRO A 20 10.42 -25.71 -0.24
C PRO A 20 9.96 -26.34 1.08
N ASP A 21 8.86 -27.10 1.06
CA ASP A 21 8.28 -27.73 2.25
C ASP A 21 9.29 -28.55 3.05
N ALA A 22 10.14 -29.33 2.35
CA ALA A 22 11.17 -30.15 2.95
C ALA A 22 12.30 -29.37 3.66
N GLN A 23 12.44 -28.08 3.37
CA GLN A 23 13.47 -27.20 3.92
C GLN A 23 12.93 -26.26 5.01
N ARG A 24 11.63 -26.29 5.30
CA ARG A 24 11.02 -25.41 6.29
C ARG A 24 11.43 -25.79 7.71
N THR A 25 11.79 -24.77 8.51
CA THR A 25 11.92 -24.89 9.94
C THR A 25 10.55 -25.14 10.60
N ASP A 26 10.54 -25.51 11.88
CA ASP A 26 9.27 -25.76 12.59
C ASP A 26 8.42 -24.48 12.74
N GLU A 27 9.04 -23.31 12.91
CA GLU A 27 8.35 -22.03 12.86
C GLU A 27 7.70 -21.78 11.49
N GLN A 28 8.46 -22.01 10.41
CA GLN A 28 7.96 -21.85 9.04
C GLN A 28 6.83 -22.82 8.71
N LYS A 29 6.90 -24.09 9.20
CA LYS A 29 5.80 -25.06 9.09
C LYS A 29 4.57 -24.61 9.83
N THR A 30 4.73 -24.04 11.03
CA THR A 30 3.62 -23.50 11.82
C THR A 30 2.91 -22.37 11.10
N ILE A 31 3.67 -21.41 10.53
CA ILE A 31 3.12 -20.29 9.74
C ILE A 31 2.43 -20.83 8.49
N ALA A 32 3.07 -21.76 7.78
CA ALA A 32 2.48 -22.37 6.59
C ALA A 32 1.16 -23.08 6.92
N ALA A 33 1.11 -23.85 8.01
CA ALA A 33 -0.11 -24.55 8.44
C ALA A 33 -1.25 -23.57 8.82
N GLU A 34 -0.91 -22.40 9.36
CA GLU A 34 -1.89 -21.37 9.76
C GLU A 34 -2.49 -20.65 8.53
N PHE A 35 -1.69 -20.37 7.51
CA PHE A 35 -2.07 -19.48 6.41
C PHE A 35 -2.14 -20.13 5.03
N ALA A 36 -1.47 -21.27 4.81
CA ALA A 36 -1.41 -21.93 3.51
C ALA A 36 -2.50 -22.96 3.20
N PRO A 37 -3.38 -23.43 4.11
CA PRO A 37 -4.28 -24.51 3.72
C PRO A 37 -5.14 -24.18 2.51
N ASN A 38 -5.06 -22.97 2.02
CA ASN A 38 -6.18 -22.51 1.27
C ASN A 38 -5.92 -21.64 0.06
N GLU A 39 -4.84 -21.31 -0.44
CA GLU A 39 -4.97 -20.53 -1.68
C GLU A 39 -3.79 -19.59 -2.01
N MET A 40 -2.93 -19.27 -1.05
CA MET A 40 -1.78 -18.40 -1.28
C MET A 40 -0.44 -19.11 -0.97
N ALA A 41 -0.34 -20.39 -1.32
CA ALA A 41 0.80 -21.24 -0.94
C ALA A 41 2.14 -20.67 -1.43
N ASN A 42 2.18 -20.13 -2.65
CA ASN A 42 3.39 -19.55 -3.20
C ASN A 42 3.76 -18.22 -2.51
N ALA A 43 2.79 -17.36 -2.20
CA ALA A 43 3.05 -16.14 -1.44
C ALA A 43 3.53 -16.47 -0.02
N VAL A 44 2.84 -17.41 0.65
CA VAL A 44 3.27 -17.90 1.96
C VAL A 44 4.68 -18.46 1.87
N GLY A 45 4.93 -19.40 0.98
CA GLY A 45 6.26 -20.01 0.79
C GLY A 45 7.36 -18.97 0.52
N THR A 46 7.08 -17.96 -0.30
CA THR A 46 8.02 -16.87 -0.59
C THR A 46 8.32 -16.04 0.66
N LEU A 47 7.27 -15.66 1.43
CA LEU A 47 7.44 -14.85 2.63
C LEU A 47 7.97 -15.62 3.82
N LEU A 48 7.98 -16.96 3.80
CA LEU A 48 8.69 -17.76 4.81
C LEU A 48 10.22 -17.51 4.82
N THR A 49 10.79 -16.85 3.82
CA THR A 49 12.16 -16.29 3.88
C THR A 49 12.31 -15.20 4.96
N TYR A 50 11.16 -14.65 5.44
CA TYR A 50 11.08 -13.66 6.51
C TYR A 50 9.90 -13.95 7.46
N PRO A 51 9.98 -15.01 8.32
CA PRO A 51 8.85 -15.55 9.08
C PRO A 51 8.11 -14.52 9.93
N SER A 52 8.84 -13.63 10.61
CA SER A 52 8.24 -12.63 11.49
C SER A 52 7.39 -11.61 10.74
N LEU A 53 7.75 -11.26 9.50
CA LEU A 53 6.96 -10.40 8.61
C LEU A 53 5.82 -11.19 7.97
N ALA A 54 6.05 -12.43 7.52
CA ALA A 54 5.04 -13.29 6.93
C ALA A 54 3.79 -13.39 7.80
N ARG A 55 3.96 -13.68 9.10
CA ARG A 55 2.84 -13.77 10.06
C ARG A 55 2.04 -12.47 10.11
N ARG A 56 2.68 -11.32 10.10
CA ARG A 56 2.01 -10.00 10.14
C ARG A 56 1.21 -9.74 8.87
N ILE A 57 1.82 -10.01 7.72
CA ILE A 57 1.19 -9.82 6.39
C ILE A 57 -0.06 -10.69 6.28
N PHE A 58 0.03 -11.98 6.55
CA PHE A 58 -1.11 -12.87 6.39
C PHE A 58 -2.18 -12.70 7.46
N THR A 59 -1.84 -12.27 8.68
CA THR A 59 -2.83 -11.85 9.68
C THR A 59 -3.61 -10.63 9.20
N HIS A 60 -2.94 -9.67 8.60
CA HIS A 60 -3.58 -8.48 8.05
C HIS A 60 -4.42 -8.82 6.80
N ASP A 61 -3.89 -9.63 5.90
CA ASP A 61 -4.64 -10.09 4.72
C ASP A 61 -5.94 -10.81 5.12
N ARG A 62 -5.88 -11.69 6.13
CA ARG A 62 -7.07 -12.35 6.68
C ARG A 62 -8.06 -11.33 7.23
N TYR A 63 -7.60 -10.30 7.93
CA TYR A 63 -8.49 -9.24 8.42
C TYR A 63 -9.24 -8.57 7.26
N ILE A 64 -8.55 -8.05 6.25
CA ILE A 64 -9.20 -7.35 5.14
C ILE A 64 -10.04 -8.26 4.25
N THR A 65 -9.77 -9.57 4.20
CA THR A 65 -10.51 -10.50 3.35
C THR A 65 -11.66 -11.20 4.04
N ALA A 66 -11.63 -11.33 5.37
CA ALA A 66 -12.60 -12.13 6.10
C ALA A 66 -13.23 -11.43 7.31
N GLU A 67 -12.49 -10.55 8.00
CA GLU A 67 -12.86 -10.05 9.32
C GLU A 67 -13.30 -8.57 9.34
N SER A 68 -13.03 -7.79 8.28
CA SER A 68 -13.37 -6.37 8.21
C SER A 68 -14.89 -6.13 8.26
N THR A 69 -15.28 -4.92 8.62
CA THR A 69 -16.69 -4.53 8.79
C THR A 69 -17.47 -4.43 7.47
N LEU A 70 -16.78 -4.48 6.32
CA LEU A 70 -17.41 -4.45 5.02
C LEU A 70 -18.19 -5.75 4.75
N MET A 71 -19.35 -5.63 4.14
CA MET A 71 -20.06 -6.78 3.58
C MET A 71 -19.15 -7.51 2.57
N PRO A 72 -19.22 -8.86 2.47
CA PRO A 72 -18.35 -9.63 1.57
C PRO A 72 -18.34 -9.11 0.13
N ARG A 73 -19.49 -8.70 -0.41
CA ARG A 73 -19.60 -8.13 -1.76
C ARG A 73 -18.84 -6.79 -1.89
N HIS A 74 -19.00 -5.87 -0.94
CA HIS A 74 -18.31 -4.57 -0.97
C HIS A 74 -16.79 -4.73 -0.85
N ARG A 75 -16.36 -5.60 0.05
CA ARG A 75 -14.95 -5.96 0.24
C ARG A 75 -14.33 -6.54 -1.02
N ALA A 76 -15.07 -7.44 -1.71
CA ALA A 76 -14.63 -8.03 -2.96
C ALA A 76 -14.52 -7.01 -4.10
N LEU A 77 -15.48 -6.07 -4.21
CA LEU A 77 -15.44 -4.98 -5.19
C LEU A 77 -14.17 -4.14 -5.05
N VAL A 78 -13.92 -3.66 -3.82
CA VAL A 78 -12.77 -2.78 -3.53
C VAL A 78 -11.44 -3.52 -3.71
N GLY A 79 -11.29 -4.71 -3.12
CA GLY A 79 -10.05 -5.47 -3.18
C GLY A 79 -9.71 -5.93 -4.60
N LEU A 80 -10.71 -6.39 -5.36
CA LEU A 80 -10.46 -6.82 -6.75
C LEU A 80 -10.14 -5.62 -7.66
N ARG A 81 -10.80 -4.45 -7.44
CA ARG A 81 -10.46 -3.22 -8.17
C ARG A 81 -9.04 -2.77 -7.86
N ALA A 82 -8.61 -2.78 -6.60
CA ALA A 82 -7.25 -2.43 -6.21
C ALA A 82 -6.21 -3.37 -6.84
N ALA A 83 -6.48 -4.68 -6.88
CA ALA A 83 -5.60 -5.66 -7.55
C ALA A 83 -5.49 -5.41 -9.06
N TRP A 84 -6.59 -4.99 -9.72
CA TRP A 84 -6.59 -4.57 -11.12
C TRP A 84 -5.74 -3.32 -11.34
N LEU A 85 -5.94 -2.29 -10.53
CA LEU A 85 -5.21 -1.03 -10.63
C LEU A 85 -3.70 -1.22 -10.44
N ALA A 86 -3.31 -2.06 -9.49
CA ALA A 86 -1.92 -2.43 -9.25
C ALA A 86 -1.37 -3.49 -10.22
N ARG A 87 -2.16 -3.90 -11.22
CA ARG A 87 -1.79 -4.94 -12.21
C ARG A 87 -1.23 -6.22 -11.60
N SER A 88 -1.71 -6.58 -10.42
CA SER A 88 -1.27 -7.77 -9.72
C SER A 88 -1.99 -9.02 -10.22
N SER A 89 -1.34 -9.76 -11.11
CA SER A 89 -1.89 -11.03 -11.61
C SER A 89 -2.14 -12.01 -10.47
N TYR A 90 -1.24 -12.04 -9.48
CA TYR A 90 -1.34 -12.91 -8.32
C TYR A 90 -2.57 -12.59 -7.47
N LEU A 91 -2.67 -11.34 -6.98
CA LEU A 91 -3.82 -10.95 -6.15
C LEU A 91 -5.13 -10.93 -6.92
N TRP A 92 -5.12 -10.56 -8.19
CA TRP A 92 -6.31 -10.68 -9.03
C TRP A 92 -6.85 -12.11 -9.04
N ALA A 93 -6.00 -13.09 -9.29
CA ALA A 93 -6.39 -14.50 -9.36
C ALA A 93 -7.05 -14.97 -8.06
N HIS A 94 -6.45 -14.65 -6.91
CA HIS A 94 -6.99 -15.02 -5.60
C HIS A 94 -8.23 -14.22 -5.22
N ARG A 95 -8.24 -12.90 -5.45
CA ARG A 95 -9.39 -12.04 -5.14
C ARG A 95 -10.61 -12.34 -6.03
N ALA A 96 -10.43 -12.76 -7.29
CA ALA A 96 -11.53 -13.19 -8.16
C ALA A 96 -12.26 -14.42 -7.58
N THR A 97 -11.53 -15.38 -7.03
CA THR A 97 -12.12 -16.52 -6.32
C THR A 97 -12.95 -16.06 -5.11
N LEU A 98 -12.42 -15.16 -4.29
CA LEU A 98 -13.15 -14.60 -3.15
C LEU A 98 -14.38 -13.79 -3.58
N ALA A 99 -14.28 -13.05 -4.69
CA ALA A 99 -15.39 -12.29 -5.25
C ALA A 99 -16.57 -13.20 -5.65
N ARG A 100 -16.30 -14.34 -6.30
CA ARG A 100 -17.36 -15.32 -6.63
C ARG A 100 -18.01 -15.92 -5.37
N ARG A 101 -17.22 -16.24 -4.35
CA ARG A 101 -17.75 -16.68 -3.06
C ARG A 101 -18.62 -15.61 -2.38
N ALA A 102 -18.37 -14.35 -2.64
CA ALA A 102 -19.18 -13.21 -2.20
C ALA A 102 -20.40 -12.95 -3.11
N GLY A 103 -20.68 -13.81 -4.08
CA GLY A 103 -21.83 -13.76 -4.97
C GLY A 103 -21.66 -12.87 -6.21
N LEU A 104 -20.44 -12.46 -6.56
CA LEU A 104 -20.18 -11.76 -7.81
C LEU A 104 -20.14 -12.78 -8.97
N THR A 105 -20.76 -12.39 -10.08
CA THR A 105 -20.73 -13.18 -11.32
C THR A 105 -19.41 -12.92 -12.10
N ASP A 106 -19.11 -13.77 -13.08
CA ASP A 106 -17.97 -13.52 -14.00
C ASP A 106 -18.11 -12.21 -14.76
N ALA A 107 -19.36 -11.81 -15.08
CA ALA A 107 -19.65 -10.51 -15.68
C ALA A 107 -19.31 -9.37 -14.72
N ASP A 108 -19.60 -9.50 -13.41
CA ASP A 108 -19.23 -8.52 -12.40
C ASP A 108 -17.70 -8.43 -12.25
N VAL A 109 -17.02 -9.58 -12.15
CA VAL A 109 -15.55 -9.63 -12.07
C VAL A 109 -14.92 -8.90 -13.25
N ARG A 110 -15.41 -9.14 -14.48
CA ARG A 110 -14.92 -8.43 -15.67
C ARG A 110 -15.28 -6.94 -15.63
N ARG A 111 -16.48 -6.59 -15.15
CA ARG A 111 -16.95 -5.20 -15.02
C ARG A 111 -16.12 -4.39 -14.02
N ILE A 112 -15.63 -5.03 -12.93
CA ILE A 112 -14.71 -4.39 -11.98
C ILE A 112 -13.45 -3.88 -12.68
N ALA A 113 -12.87 -4.66 -13.60
CA ALA A 113 -11.72 -4.23 -14.38
C ALA A 113 -12.06 -3.04 -15.31
N GLN A 114 -13.27 -2.99 -15.85
CA GLN A 114 -13.75 -1.85 -16.65
C GLN A 114 -13.90 -0.56 -15.83
N GLY A 115 -14.15 -0.67 -14.52
CA GLY A 115 -14.15 0.44 -13.58
C GLY A 115 -15.53 0.96 -13.20
N PRO A 116 -15.54 2.08 -12.45
CA PRO A 116 -16.76 2.63 -11.86
C PRO A 116 -17.78 3.15 -12.89
N ASP A 117 -17.33 3.52 -14.07
CA ASP A 117 -18.19 4.08 -15.12
C ASP A 117 -18.78 3.00 -16.05
N ALA A 118 -18.44 1.72 -15.82
CA ALA A 118 -19.03 0.63 -16.58
C ALA A 118 -20.55 0.52 -16.29
N PRO A 119 -21.38 0.29 -17.32
CA PRO A 119 -22.84 0.22 -17.14
C PRO A 119 -23.24 -0.95 -16.26
N GLY A 120 -24.31 -0.75 -15.47
CA GLY A 120 -24.93 -1.79 -14.65
C GLY A 120 -24.44 -1.89 -13.21
N TRP A 121 -23.62 -0.93 -12.73
CA TRP A 121 -23.39 -0.75 -11.30
C TRP A 121 -24.55 -0.01 -10.62
N ASP A 122 -24.87 -0.41 -9.41
CA ASP A 122 -25.59 0.46 -8.48
C ASP A 122 -24.74 1.73 -8.22
N PRO A 123 -25.36 2.93 -8.11
CA PRO A 123 -24.61 4.18 -7.90
C PRO A 123 -23.68 4.18 -6.69
N PHE A 124 -24.01 3.43 -5.64
CA PHE A 124 -23.19 3.29 -4.46
C PHE A 124 -21.98 2.38 -4.74
N GLU A 125 -22.17 1.24 -5.42
CA GLU A 125 -21.09 0.34 -5.83
C GLU A 125 -20.15 1.02 -6.83
N ALA A 126 -20.68 1.81 -7.76
CA ALA A 126 -19.86 2.64 -8.64
C ALA A 126 -18.98 3.63 -7.85
N THR A 127 -19.55 4.26 -6.81
CA THR A 127 -18.77 5.17 -5.96
C THR A 127 -17.72 4.42 -5.12
N LEU A 128 -18.05 3.21 -4.69
CA LEU A 128 -17.11 2.36 -3.94
C LEU A 128 -15.90 1.96 -4.82
N LEU A 129 -16.15 1.58 -6.08
CA LEU A 129 -15.06 1.33 -7.06
C LEU A 129 -14.26 2.60 -7.35
N ARG A 130 -14.94 3.75 -7.48
CA ARG A 130 -14.30 5.06 -7.70
C ARG A 130 -13.40 5.44 -6.54
N SER A 131 -13.79 5.14 -5.29
CA SER A 131 -12.93 5.39 -4.13
C SER A 131 -11.63 4.60 -4.18
N ALA A 132 -11.64 3.37 -4.71
CA ALA A 132 -10.42 2.60 -4.94
C ALA A 132 -9.53 3.25 -6.01
N ASP A 133 -10.12 3.76 -7.10
CA ASP A 133 -9.38 4.51 -8.14
C ASP A 133 -8.72 5.76 -7.54
N GLU A 134 -9.49 6.55 -6.79
CA GLU A 134 -9.02 7.79 -6.16
C GLU A 134 -7.89 7.53 -5.15
N LEU A 135 -8.01 6.49 -4.32
CA LEU A 135 -6.96 6.10 -3.37
C LEU A 135 -5.68 5.64 -4.08
N HIS A 136 -5.83 4.85 -5.14
CA HIS A 136 -4.68 4.35 -5.89
C HIS A 136 -3.89 5.46 -6.59
N ILE A 137 -4.60 6.44 -7.18
CA ILE A 137 -4.02 7.53 -7.97
C ILE A 137 -3.48 8.66 -7.10
N ASP A 138 -4.28 9.09 -6.12
CA ASP A 138 -4.08 10.32 -5.35
C ASP A 138 -3.82 10.08 -3.86
N ALA A 139 -3.84 8.83 -3.40
CA ALA A 139 -3.83 8.46 -1.99
C ALA A 139 -4.91 9.22 -1.17
N PHE A 140 -6.10 9.39 -1.75
CA PHE A 140 -7.13 10.27 -1.18
C PHE A 140 -8.51 10.01 -1.78
N ILE A 141 -9.56 9.91 -0.95
CA ILE A 141 -10.97 9.86 -1.38
C ILE A 141 -11.53 11.27 -1.51
N SER A 142 -12.10 11.61 -2.69
CA SER A 142 -12.72 12.92 -2.94
C SER A 142 -13.89 13.21 -2.01
N ASP A 143 -14.24 14.51 -1.83
CA ASP A 143 -15.38 14.90 -1.01
C ASP A 143 -16.70 14.34 -1.56
N ALA A 144 -16.82 14.26 -2.89
CA ALA A 144 -18.00 13.69 -3.54
C ALA A 144 -18.16 12.19 -3.21
N SER A 145 -17.09 11.41 -3.38
CA SER A 145 -17.09 9.99 -3.04
C SER A 145 -17.26 9.76 -1.54
N TRP A 146 -16.55 10.53 -0.71
CA TRP A 146 -16.70 10.47 0.74
C TRP A 146 -18.15 10.73 1.18
N LYS A 147 -18.79 11.81 0.68
CA LYS A 147 -20.18 12.15 0.99
C LYS A 147 -21.14 11.02 0.63
N THR A 148 -20.98 10.42 -0.54
CA THR A 148 -21.83 9.32 -0.99
C THR A 148 -21.64 8.08 -0.13
N LEU A 149 -20.40 7.71 0.17
CA LEU A 149 -20.13 6.50 0.94
C LEU A 149 -20.53 6.67 2.40
N SER A 150 -20.20 7.80 3.06
CA SER A 150 -20.52 8.06 4.46
C SER A 150 -22.02 8.28 4.73
N ALA A 151 -22.84 8.44 3.69
CA ALA A 151 -24.30 8.42 3.82
C ALA A 151 -24.87 7.01 4.11
N ARG A 152 -24.09 5.94 3.83
CA ARG A 152 -24.51 4.54 4.03
C ARG A 152 -23.55 3.74 4.92
N PHE A 153 -22.27 4.10 4.95
CA PHE A 153 -21.24 3.47 5.75
C PHE A 153 -20.99 4.26 7.04
N ASP A 154 -20.83 3.54 8.12
CA ASP A 154 -20.29 4.10 9.36
C ASP A 154 -18.76 4.33 9.25
N LEU A 155 -18.17 4.93 10.27
CA LEU A 155 -16.74 5.25 10.26
C LEU A 155 -15.84 4.00 10.18
N PRO A 156 -16.07 2.89 10.92
CA PRO A 156 -15.35 1.65 10.72
C PRO A 156 -15.39 1.15 9.27
N GLN A 157 -16.54 1.14 8.62
CA GLN A 157 -16.69 0.72 7.23
C GLN A 157 -15.95 1.64 6.25
N MET A 158 -15.94 2.96 6.53
CA MET A 158 -15.15 3.91 5.74
C MET A 158 -13.65 3.66 5.89
N ILE A 159 -13.17 3.37 7.09
CA ILE A 159 -11.76 3.02 7.34
C ILE A 159 -11.42 1.70 6.65
N ASP A 160 -12.26 0.68 6.77
CA ASP A 160 -12.03 -0.62 6.11
C ASP A 160 -12.08 -0.54 4.58
N THR A 161 -12.82 0.42 4.01
CA THR A 161 -12.78 0.71 2.57
C THR A 161 -11.40 1.22 2.15
N ILE A 162 -10.85 2.15 2.91
CA ILE A 162 -9.50 2.67 2.68
C ILE A 162 -8.47 1.56 2.86
N ASP A 163 -8.54 0.82 3.96
CA ASP A 163 -7.60 -0.25 4.28
C ASP A 163 -7.62 -1.37 3.24
N THR A 164 -8.79 -1.82 2.80
CA THR A 164 -8.90 -2.87 1.77
C THR A 164 -8.20 -2.45 0.47
N THR A 165 -8.35 -1.19 0.05
CA THR A 165 -7.63 -0.67 -1.14
C THR A 165 -6.12 -0.57 -0.86
N ALA A 166 -5.75 0.04 0.24
CA ALA A 166 -4.38 0.35 0.62
C ALA A 166 -3.54 -0.93 0.78
N GLU A 167 -4.08 -1.90 1.49
CA GLU A 167 -3.43 -3.18 1.75
C GLU A 167 -3.31 -4.04 0.49
N THR A 168 -4.38 -4.09 -0.32
CA THR A 168 -4.32 -4.81 -1.60
C THR A 168 -3.28 -4.17 -2.53
N THR A 169 -3.15 -2.84 -2.52
CA THR A 169 -2.10 -2.13 -3.28
C THR A 169 -0.70 -2.46 -2.74
N MET A 170 -0.50 -2.42 -1.42
CA MET A 170 0.77 -2.76 -0.78
C MET A 170 1.20 -4.20 -1.11
N TYR A 171 0.29 -5.17 -0.95
CA TYR A 171 0.60 -6.57 -1.25
C TYR A 171 0.76 -6.83 -2.75
N SER A 172 0.07 -6.09 -3.60
CA SER A 172 0.32 -6.12 -5.05
C SER A 172 1.74 -5.71 -5.36
N GLY A 173 2.20 -4.58 -4.83
CA GLY A 173 3.58 -4.11 -4.98
C GLY A 173 4.60 -5.13 -4.46
N LEU A 174 4.31 -5.76 -3.33
CA LEU A 174 5.15 -6.79 -2.74
C LEU A 174 5.23 -8.03 -3.66
N PHE A 175 4.10 -8.65 -3.98
CA PHE A 175 4.10 -9.89 -4.75
C PHE A 175 4.56 -9.70 -6.20
N ASN A 176 4.24 -8.57 -6.82
CA ASN A 176 4.77 -8.20 -8.13
C ASN A 176 6.30 -8.07 -8.10
N SER A 177 6.85 -7.39 -7.08
CA SER A 177 8.28 -7.17 -6.94
C SER A 177 9.04 -8.45 -6.62
N LEU A 178 8.49 -9.34 -5.78
CA LEU A 178 9.09 -10.63 -5.47
C LEU A 178 8.93 -11.65 -6.60
N GLY A 179 8.05 -11.40 -7.57
CA GLY A 179 7.74 -12.30 -8.67
C GLY A 179 6.97 -13.54 -8.23
N VAL A 180 6.05 -13.40 -7.29
CA VAL A 180 5.23 -14.53 -6.80
C VAL A 180 4.37 -15.07 -7.93
N GLN A 181 4.47 -16.40 -8.17
CA GLN A 181 3.76 -17.07 -9.25
C GLN A 181 2.40 -17.58 -8.77
N ILE A 182 1.40 -17.55 -9.67
CA ILE A 182 0.06 -18.10 -9.40
C ILE A 182 0.17 -19.62 -9.26
N GLU A 183 -0.53 -20.20 -8.29
CA GLU A 183 -0.54 -21.63 -8.02
C GLU A 183 -1.09 -22.43 -9.21
N PRO A 184 -0.58 -23.64 -9.46
CA PRO A 184 -1.17 -24.55 -10.43
C PRO A 184 -2.66 -24.80 -10.11
N GLY A 185 -3.50 -24.75 -11.14
CA GLY A 185 -4.95 -24.99 -10.99
C GLY A 185 -5.78 -23.73 -10.77
N ILE A 186 -5.20 -22.58 -10.40
CA ILE A 186 -5.91 -21.32 -10.42
C ILE A 186 -5.97 -20.79 -11.86
N VAL A 187 -7.19 -20.62 -12.38
CA VAL A 187 -7.42 -20.28 -13.80
C VAL A 187 -7.62 -18.79 -14.05
N ASP A 188 -7.94 -18.04 -13.00
CA ASP A 188 -8.19 -16.60 -13.12
C ASP A 188 -6.93 -15.85 -13.55
N ARG A 189 -7.09 -14.96 -14.50
CA ARG A 189 -6.04 -14.08 -15.00
C ARG A 189 -6.58 -12.67 -15.12
N LEU A 190 -5.69 -11.67 -15.09
CA LEU A 190 -6.05 -10.29 -15.41
C LEU A 190 -6.79 -10.27 -16.75
N PRO A 191 -7.98 -9.66 -16.82
CA PRO A 191 -8.75 -9.60 -18.06
C PRO A 191 -7.98 -8.93 -19.19
N SER A 192 -7.88 -9.61 -20.32
CA SER A 192 -7.31 -9.04 -21.54
C SER A 192 -8.31 -8.15 -22.28
N GLY A 193 -7.81 -7.21 -23.09
CA GLY A 193 -8.61 -6.37 -23.95
C GLY A 193 -9.42 -5.28 -23.22
N ILE A 194 -9.20 -5.09 -21.91
CA ILE A 194 -9.74 -3.95 -21.15
C ILE A 194 -8.64 -2.90 -21.09
N PRO A 195 -8.88 -1.67 -21.59
CA PRO A 195 -7.92 -0.57 -21.47
C PRO A 195 -7.63 -0.29 -20.00
N TYR A 196 -6.36 -0.15 -19.66
CA TYR A 196 -5.96 0.35 -18.36
C TYR A 196 -6.12 1.86 -18.35
N THR A 197 -7.25 2.32 -17.84
CA THR A 197 -7.52 3.75 -17.67
C THR A 197 -7.54 4.04 -16.18
N VAL A 198 -6.58 4.80 -15.70
CA VAL A 198 -6.62 5.47 -14.40
C VAL A 198 -6.89 6.95 -14.64
N GLY A 199 -7.67 7.55 -13.77
CA GLY A 199 -7.92 8.98 -13.80
C GLY A 199 -6.63 9.81 -13.74
N ALA A 200 -6.70 11.08 -14.10
CA ALA A 200 -5.55 11.97 -13.99
C ALA A 200 -5.20 12.23 -12.51
N LYS A 201 -3.91 12.15 -12.18
CA LYS A 201 -3.38 12.56 -10.89
C LYS A 201 -3.77 14.02 -10.61
N ARG A 202 -4.27 14.30 -9.41
CA ARG A 202 -4.57 15.68 -9.00
C ARG A 202 -3.27 16.44 -8.79
N THR A 203 -3.24 17.67 -9.26
CA THR A 203 -2.05 18.52 -9.12
C THR A 203 -1.97 19.20 -7.75
N ASN A 204 -3.08 19.30 -7.02
CA ASN A 204 -3.19 20.11 -5.80
C ASN A 204 -3.21 19.26 -4.53
N LEU A 205 -2.32 19.57 -3.60
CA LEU A 205 -2.36 19.06 -2.22
C LEU A 205 -3.63 19.57 -1.53
N ARG A 206 -4.41 18.66 -0.93
CA ARG A 206 -5.51 19.10 -0.05
C ARG A 206 -5.04 19.09 1.39
N VAL A 207 -4.94 20.29 1.94
CA VAL A 207 -4.81 20.48 3.39
C VAL A 207 -6.20 20.78 3.92
N TYR A 208 -6.76 19.87 4.73
CA TYR A 208 -8.00 20.18 5.42
C TYR A 208 -7.73 21.12 6.59
N PRO A 209 -8.48 22.22 6.74
CA PRO A 209 -8.37 23.10 7.92
C PRO A 209 -8.79 22.37 9.21
N THR A 210 -9.67 21.39 9.09
CA THR A 210 -10.11 20.50 10.16
C THR A 210 -10.05 19.05 9.70
N PRO A 211 -9.75 18.10 10.57
CA PRO A 211 -9.70 16.69 10.18
C PRO A 211 -11.09 16.19 9.75
N ARG A 212 -11.16 15.43 8.67
CA ARG A 212 -12.39 14.73 8.24
C ARG A 212 -12.72 13.58 9.20
N ILE A 213 -11.71 12.92 9.72
CA ILE A 213 -11.83 11.94 10.80
C ILE A 213 -11.24 12.57 12.05
N ALA A 214 -12.12 13.00 12.97
CA ALA A 214 -11.67 13.57 14.24
C ALA A 214 -10.84 12.52 15.01
N PRO A 215 -9.63 12.87 15.49
CA PRO A 215 -8.79 11.92 16.24
C PRO A 215 -9.49 11.48 17.53
N ALA A 216 -9.22 10.25 17.96
CA ALA A 216 -9.68 9.77 19.27
C ALA A 216 -9.05 10.59 20.40
N GLU A 217 -9.63 10.55 21.61
CA GLU A 217 -8.97 11.09 22.78
C GLU A 217 -7.62 10.40 22.99
N ALA A 218 -6.62 11.15 23.45
CA ALA A 218 -5.31 10.59 23.69
C ALA A 218 -5.37 9.67 24.92
N PRO A 219 -5.17 8.34 24.75
CA PRO A 219 -5.11 7.47 25.93
C PRO A 219 -3.84 7.79 26.72
N ALA A 220 -3.96 7.81 28.05
CA ALA A 220 -2.80 7.94 28.93
C ALA A 220 -1.84 6.77 28.65
N GLY A 221 -0.60 7.07 28.23
CA GLY A 221 0.41 6.05 27.86
C GLY A 221 0.17 5.33 26.54
N GLY A 222 -0.68 5.86 25.67
CA GLY A 222 -1.01 5.25 24.39
C GLY A 222 0.15 5.23 23.39
N ARG A 223 0.06 4.35 22.40
CA ARG A 223 1.01 4.20 21.28
C ARG A 223 1.32 5.55 20.62
N GLY A 224 2.59 5.82 20.36
CA GLY A 224 3.03 7.02 19.67
C GLY A 224 2.90 8.31 20.47
N GLY A 225 2.76 8.27 21.81
CA GLY A 225 2.75 9.46 22.64
C GLY A 225 1.58 10.43 22.40
N GLY A 226 0.48 9.92 21.84
CA GLY A 226 -0.71 10.74 21.54
C GLY A 226 -0.68 11.45 20.18
N ALA A 227 0.24 11.08 19.29
CA ALA A 227 0.31 11.64 17.93
C ALA A 227 -1.00 11.48 17.17
N ASN A 228 -1.37 12.52 16.42
CA ASN A 228 -2.66 12.62 15.72
C ASN A 228 -2.92 11.45 14.76
N VAL A 229 -1.89 10.94 14.11
CA VAL A 229 -2.00 9.78 13.22
C VAL A 229 -2.50 8.54 13.96
N PHE A 230 -1.92 8.21 15.11
CA PHE A 230 -2.36 7.03 15.88
C PHE A 230 -3.73 7.24 16.52
N ARG A 231 -4.06 8.45 16.95
CA ARG A 231 -5.39 8.80 17.45
C ARG A 231 -6.46 8.68 16.37
N THR A 232 -6.11 9.00 15.11
CA THR A 232 -7.01 8.83 13.97
C THR A 232 -7.17 7.35 13.61
N PHE A 233 -6.08 6.59 13.55
CA PHE A 233 -6.11 5.15 13.25
C PHE A 233 -6.87 4.38 14.32
N ASN A 234 -6.72 4.73 15.58
CA ASN A 234 -7.43 4.10 16.70
C ASN A 234 -8.96 4.36 16.72
N LYS A 235 -9.51 5.10 15.77
CA LYS A 235 -10.96 5.17 15.56
C LYS A 235 -11.56 3.85 15.10
N HIS A 236 -10.73 2.93 14.60
CA HIS A 236 -11.10 1.56 14.29
C HIS A 236 -10.05 0.58 14.83
N PRO A 237 -10.10 0.23 16.14
CA PRO A 237 -9.07 -0.56 16.79
C PRO A 237 -8.74 -1.92 16.14
N PRO A 238 -9.71 -2.69 15.60
CA PRO A 238 -9.38 -3.94 14.91
C PRO A 238 -8.44 -3.73 13.72
N ALA A 239 -8.73 -2.76 12.85
CA ALA A 239 -7.88 -2.40 11.71
C ALA A 239 -6.53 -1.82 12.16
N ASP A 240 -6.53 -0.91 13.15
CA ASP A 240 -5.28 -0.32 13.68
C ASP A 240 -4.34 -1.37 14.26
N ARG A 241 -4.86 -2.41 14.91
CA ARG A 241 -4.05 -3.50 15.46
C ARG A 241 -3.25 -4.22 14.39
N VAL A 242 -3.87 -4.62 13.28
CA VAL A 242 -3.22 -5.40 12.21
C VAL A 242 -2.29 -4.52 11.38
N ARG A 243 -2.72 -3.30 11.01
CA ARG A 243 -1.88 -2.30 10.36
C ARG A 243 -0.69 -1.93 11.23
N GLY A 244 -0.94 -1.73 12.52
CA GLY A 244 0.07 -1.41 13.52
C GLY A 244 1.13 -2.48 13.68
N ALA A 245 0.82 -3.75 13.45
CA ALA A 245 1.81 -4.82 13.47
C ALA A 245 2.81 -4.70 12.32
N ILE A 246 2.35 -4.33 11.11
CA ILE A 246 3.21 -4.06 9.94
C ILE A 246 4.04 -2.80 10.20
N ASN A 247 3.43 -1.71 10.67
CA ASN A 247 4.16 -0.50 11.00
C ASN A 247 5.24 -0.72 12.07
N THR A 248 4.97 -1.56 13.08
CA THR A 248 5.97 -1.96 14.07
C THR A 248 7.16 -2.69 13.44
N HIS A 249 6.92 -3.53 12.41
CA HIS A 249 8.01 -4.13 11.66
C HIS A 249 8.84 -3.06 10.95
N ILE A 250 8.21 -2.19 10.17
CA ILE A 250 8.88 -1.15 9.39
C ILE A 250 9.67 -0.16 10.27
N THR A 251 9.21 0.13 11.47
CA THR A 251 9.84 1.13 12.36
C THR A 251 10.79 0.57 13.41
N GLY A 252 10.64 -0.70 13.78
CA GLY A 252 11.34 -1.28 14.92
C GLY A 252 12.05 -2.62 14.67
N MET A 253 11.70 -3.34 13.59
CA MET A 253 12.21 -4.69 13.32
C MET A 253 12.85 -4.84 11.93
N TYR A 254 12.96 -3.75 11.20
CA TYR A 254 13.53 -3.69 9.86
C TYR A 254 15.05 -3.96 9.84
N THR A 255 15.57 -4.34 8.66
CA THR A 255 16.98 -4.68 8.44
C THR A 255 17.77 -3.58 7.70
N LEU A 256 17.08 -2.52 7.24
CA LEU A 256 17.71 -1.37 6.59
C LEU A 256 18.36 -0.44 7.63
N THR A 257 19.35 0.34 7.21
CA THR A 257 19.88 1.40 8.07
C THR A 257 18.81 2.48 8.30
N PRO A 258 18.83 3.20 9.44
CA PRO A 258 17.90 4.30 9.67
C PRO A 258 17.86 5.31 8.53
N ARG A 259 19.04 5.68 7.97
CA ARG A 259 19.13 6.60 6.84
C ARG A 259 18.42 6.08 5.59
N TRP A 260 18.64 4.83 5.20
CA TRP A 260 18.02 4.25 4.00
C TRP A 260 16.50 4.12 4.15
N ARG A 261 16.05 3.73 5.34
CA ARG A 261 14.61 3.71 5.65
C ARG A 261 13.98 5.09 5.49
N GLU A 262 14.58 6.12 6.11
CA GLU A 262 14.02 7.47 6.04
C GLU A 262 14.04 8.06 4.63
N LEU A 263 15.01 7.69 3.77
CA LEU A 263 14.98 8.04 2.34
C LEU A 263 13.72 7.51 1.66
N LEU A 264 13.41 6.22 1.86
CA LEU A 264 12.22 5.58 1.30
C LEU A 264 10.93 6.21 1.83
N LEU A 265 10.83 6.38 3.16
CA LEU A 265 9.60 6.86 3.81
C LEU A 265 9.35 8.35 3.53
N THR A 266 10.39 9.18 3.52
CA THR A 266 10.23 10.59 3.14
C THR A 266 9.86 10.71 1.66
N ARG A 267 10.49 9.92 0.77
CA ARG A 267 10.17 9.92 -0.66
C ARG A 267 8.72 9.53 -0.94
N ILE A 268 8.22 8.46 -0.35
CA ILE A 268 6.83 8.04 -0.57
C ILE A 268 5.84 9.06 0.00
N GLY A 269 6.17 9.74 1.12
CA GLY A 269 5.42 10.88 1.62
C GLY A 269 5.29 12.02 0.60
N VAL A 270 6.39 12.32 -0.13
CA VAL A 270 6.40 13.29 -1.25
C VAL A 270 5.49 12.82 -2.39
N LEU A 271 5.65 11.59 -2.83
CA LEU A 271 4.91 11.01 -3.97
C LEU A 271 3.39 10.96 -3.71
N CYS A 272 2.99 10.56 -2.51
CA CYS A 272 1.59 10.53 -2.05
C CYS A 272 1.06 11.91 -1.64
N ARG A 273 1.90 12.97 -1.66
CA ARG A 273 1.55 14.30 -1.14
C ARG A 273 1.00 14.26 0.28
N ALA A 274 1.54 13.37 1.11
CA ALA A 274 1.15 13.20 2.50
C ALA A 274 2.05 14.09 3.39
N GLU A 275 1.62 15.32 3.66
CA GLU A 275 2.43 16.28 4.44
C GLU A 275 2.77 15.73 5.83
N TYR A 276 1.87 14.97 6.45
CA TYR A 276 2.11 14.35 7.74
C TYR A 276 3.27 13.34 7.69
N GLU A 277 3.23 12.41 6.72
CA GLU A 277 4.29 11.41 6.55
C GLU A 277 5.62 12.07 6.20
N TYR A 278 5.59 13.02 5.27
CA TYR A 278 6.78 13.79 4.91
C TYR A 278 7.40 14.47 6.14
N ALA A 279 6.60 15.18 6.93
CA ALA A 279 7.10 15.93 8.11
C ALA A 279 7.65 14.98 9.19
N ALA A 280 6.95 13.88 9.47
CA ALA A 280 7.37 12.89 10.45
C ALA A 280 8.71 12.26 10.06
N HIS A 281 8.84 11.85 8.79
CA HIS A 281 10.01 11.14 8.29
C HIS A 281 11.16 12.07 7.92
N LEU A 282 10.91 13.30 7.49
CA LEU A 282 11.97 14.31 7.39
C LEU A 282 12.60 14.59 8.76
N ARG A 283 11.79 14.72 9.82
CA ARG A 283 12.30 14.89 11.18
C ARG A 283 13.18 13.71 11.60
N ALA A 284 12.73 12.48 11.36
CA ALA A 284 13.50 11.27 11.63
C ALA A 284 14.76 11.17 10.75
N GLY A 285 14.67 11.56 9.49
CA GLY A 285 15.79 11.65 8.55
C GLY A 285 16.85 12.64 9.00
N ARG A 286 16.46 13.82 9.51
CA ARG A 286 17.39 14.78 10.12
C ARG A 286 18.13 14.16 11.30
N ALA A 287 17.45 13.43 12.15
CA ALA A 287 18.08 12.67 13.25
C ALA A 287 19.00 11.55 12.75
N ALA A 288 18.72 10.99 11.55
CA ALA A 288 19.57 10.00 10.87
C ALA A 288 20.67 10.63 9.98
N GLY A 289 20.86 11.95 10.06
CA GLY A 289 21.94 12.66 9.38
C GLY A 289 21.59 13.27 8.01
N PHE A 290 20.31 13.47 7.68
CA PHE A 290 19.92 14.16 6.44
C PHE A 290 20.42 15.60 6.43
N THR A 291 21.10 15.96 5.36
CA THR A 291 21.51 17.32 4.99
C THR A 291 20.41 18.00 4.15
N ASP A 292 20.57 19.28 3.84
CA ASP A 292 19.66 19.98 2.92
C ASP A 292 19.73 19.40 1.49
N ALA A 293 20.90 18.90 1.09
CA ALA A 293 21.05 18.19 -0.18
C ALA A 293 20.21 16.89 -0.20
N ASP A 294 20.15 16.15 0.91
CA ASP A 294 19.30 14.95 1.01
C ASP A 294 17.82 15.31 0.94
N VAL A 295 17.41 16.41 1.57
CA VAL A 295 16.04 16.93 1.46
C VAL A 295 15.69 17.29 0.01
N ALA A 296 16.59 17.97 -0.69
CA ALA A 296 16.43 18.27 -2.11
C ALA A 296 16.30 16.98 -2.95
N ARG A 297 17.09 15.95 -2.63
CA ARG A 297 17.04 14.64 -3.30
C ARG A 297 15.73 13.89 -3.07
N VAL A 298 15.22 13.83 -1.85
CA VAL A 298 13.94 13.15 -1.61
C VAL A 298 12.76 13.88 -2.24
N ILE A 299 12.84 15.20 -2.41
CA ILE A 299 11.83 15.99 -3.11
C ILE A 299 11.95 15.79 -4.62
N GLY A 300 13.15 15.98 -5.19
CA GLY A 300 13.40 15.88 -6.63
C GLY A 300 13.43 14.44 -7.18
N GLY A 301 13.64 13.46 -6.29
CA GLY A 301 13.66 12.05 -6.64
C GLY A 301 14.97 11.59 -7.32
N PRO A 302 14.93 10.42 -7.99
CA PRO A 302 16.14 9.75 -8.51
C PRO A 302 16.88 10.52 -9.61
N THR A 303 16.26 11.54 -10.21
CA THR A 303 16.92 12.41 -11.20
C THR A 303 17.83 13.46 -10.56
N THR A 304 17.74 13.66 -9.24
CA THR A 304 18.63 14.58 -8.50
C THR A 304 19.97 13.89 -8.23
N PRO A 305 21.11 14.49 -8.60
CA PRO A 305 22.43 13.88 -8.42
C PRO A 305 22.70 13.46 -6.98
N GLY A 306 23.37 12.30 -6.80
CA GLY A 306 23.73 11.79 -5.48
C GLY A 306 24.37 10.42 -5.52
N ASP A 307 24.49 9.77 -4.37
CA ASP A 307 25.02 8.42 -4.27
C ASP A 307 24.20 7.45 -5.13
N PRO A 308 24.85 6.60 -5.96
CA PRO A 308 24.14 5.71 -6.89
C PRO A 308 23.23 4.67 -6.19
N PHE A 309 23.63 4.16 -5.03
CA PHE A 309 22.82 3.20 -4.29
C PHE A 309 21.59 3.87 -3.67
N GLU A 310 21.76 5.04 -3.02
CA GLU A 310 20.63 5.81 -2.49
C GLU A 310 19.69 6.31 -3.62
N THR A 311 20.25 6.61 -4.79
CA THR A 311 19.45 6.93 -6.00
C THR A 311 18.59 5.74 -6.40
N ALA A 312 19.11 4.51 -6.33
CA ALA A 312 18.34 3.31 -6.60
C ALA A 312 17.25 3.03 -5.53
N LEU A 313 17.47 3.42 -4.27
CA LEU A 313 16.42 3.38 -3.23
C LEU A 313 15.28 4.36 -3.55
N LEU A 314 15.61 5.60 -3.93
CA LEU A 314 14.59 6.58 -4.35
C LEU A 314 13.84 6.09 -5.59
N GLN A 315 14.54 5.47 -6.56
CA GLN A 315 13.91 4.88 -7.74
C GLN A 315 12.98 3.72 -7.37
N ALA A 316 13.31 2.90 -6.37
CA ALA A 316 12.41 1.84 -5.90
C ALA A 316 11.12 2.42 -5.32
N ALA A 317 11.18 3.55 -4.61
CA ALA A 317 9.98 4.24 -4.14
C ALA A 317 9.13 4.77 -5.30
N ASP A 318 9.75 5.37 -6.32
CA ASP A 318 9.06 5.85 -7.52
C ASP A 318 8.46 4.68 -8.32
N ASP A 319 9.22 3.61 -8.54
CA ASP A 319 8.77 2.39 -9.22
C ASP A 319 7.50 1.80 -8.55
N LEU A 320 7.53 1.65 -7.22
CA LEU A 320 6.41 1.12 -6.44
C LEU A 320 5.19 2.05 -6.44
N HIS A 321 5.42 3.36 -6.40
CA HIS A 321 4.34 4.34 -6.43
C HIS A 321 3.65 4.40 -7.79
N ASP A 322 4.42 4.38 -8.88
CA ASP A 322 3.91 4.61 -10.23
C ASP A 322 3.49 3.32 -10.95
N ASN A 323 4.10 2.18 -10.59
CA ASN A 323 3.93 0.92 -11.32
C ASN A 323 3.59 -0.29 -10.43
N ASP A 324 3.51 -0.13 -9.11
CA ASP A 324 3.28 -1.24 -8.16
C ASP A 324 4.25 -2.42 -8.32
N VAL A 325 5.47 -2.14 -8.74
CA VAL A 325 6.55 -3.13 -8.89
C VAL A 325 7.90 -2.44 -8.95
N VAL A 326 8.89 -2.94 -8.25
CA VAL A 326 10.29 -2.50 -8.43
C VAL A 326 10.78 -2.99 -9.79
N SER A 327 11.24 -2.08 -10.64
CA SER A 327 11.73 -2.40 -11.99
C SER A 327 12.90 -3.40 -11.96
N ALA A 328 13.10 -4.12 -13.06
CA ALA A 328 14.21 -5.10 -13.15
C ALA A 328 15.58 -4.43 -12.95
N THR A 329 15.76 -3.24 -13.48
CA THR A 329 17.01 -2.47 -13.35
C THR A 329 17.24 -2.03 -11.91
N THR A 330 16.23 -1.47 -11.25
CA THR A 330 16.30 -1.05 -9.85
C THR A 330 16.57 -2.25 -8.94
N TRP A 331 15.82 -3.37 -9.14
CA TRP A 331 16.02 -4.61 -8.41
C TRP A 331 17.44 -5.14 -8.55
N ALA A 332 17.96 -5.24 -9.77
CA ALA A 332 19.30 -5.72 -10.04
C ALA A 332 20.40 -4.83 -9.42
N THR A 333 20.13 -3.52 -9.31
CA THR A 333 21.07 -2.59 -8.66
C THR A 333 21.09 -2.80 -7.15
N LEU A 334 19.91 -2.83 -6.51
CA LEU A 334 19.80 -2.97 -5.06
C LEU A 334 20.26 -4.34 -4.56
N SER A 335 19.93 -5.43 -5.27
CA SER A 335 20.30 -6.80 -4.89
C SER A 335 21.79 -7.10 -4.92
N LYS A 336 22.62 -6.22 -5.48
CA LYS A 336 24.10 -6.31 -5.35
C LYS A 336 24.61 -6.02 -3.93
N SER A 337 23.84 -5.24 -3.17
CA SER A 337 24.25 -4.75 -1.84
C SER A 337 23.31 -5.18 -0.73
N LEU A 338 22.07 -5.53 -1.07
CA LEU A 338 21.02 -5.93 -0.12
C LEU A 338 20.77 -7.43 -0.16
N ASN A 339 20.60 -8.04 1.01
CA ASN A 339 20.13 -9.43 1.13
C ASN A 339 18.60 -9.52 0.91
N THR A 340 18.09 -10.76 0.90
CA THR A 340 16.66 -11.03 0.66
C THR A 340 15.73 -10.27 1.60
N GLN A 341 16.01 -10.25 2.91
CA GLN A 341 15.15 -9.57 3.88
C GLN A 341 15.21 -8.05 3.69
N GLN A 342 16.37 -7.50 3.42
CA GLN A 342 16.54 -6.08 3.11
C GLN A 342 15.77 -5.68 1.83
N MET A 343 15.79 -6.51 0.80
CA MET A 343 14.99 -6.27 -0.41
C MET A 343 13.49 -6.29 -0.12
N ILE A 344 13.02 -7.21 0.74
CA ILE A 344 11.63 -7.22 1.20
C ILE A 344 11.33 -5.97 2.02
N ASP A 345 12.23 -5.53 2.90
CA ASP A 345 12.06 -4.34 3.72
C ASP A 345 11.98 -3.05 2.88
N VAL A 346 12.71 -2.95 1.76
CA VAL A 346 12.56 -1.84 0.80
C VAL A 346 11.11 -1.78 0.30
N VAL A 347 10.58 -2.91 -0.16
CA VAL A 347 9.26 -2.95 -0.78
C VAL A 347 8.15 -2.71 0.25
N ILE A 348 8.21 -3.39 1.40
CA ILE A 348 7.17 -3.26 2.43
C ILE A 348 7.18 -1.90 3.11
N SER A 349 8.34 -1.26 3.23
CA SER A 349 8.45 0.10 3.77
C SER A 349 7.71 1.11 2.88
N VAL A 350 7.97 1.09 1.59
CA VAL A 350 7.29 1.98 0.64
C VAL A 350 5.80 1.68 0.58
N GLY A 351 5.42 0.39 0.45
CA GLY A 351 4.01 -0.02 0.38
C GLY A 351 3.23 0.33 1.63
N GLY A 352 3.79 0.08 2.82
CA GLY A 352 3.15 0.36 4.10
C GLY A 352 2.91 1.86 4.33
N TYR A 353 3.84 2.71 3.91
CA TYR A 353 3.70 4.17 4.04
C TYR A 353 2.85 4.80 2.94
N ARG A 354 2.80 4.19 1.74
CA ARG A 354 1.77 4.52 0.75
C ARG A 354 0.38 4.19 1.30
N SER A 355 0.22 3.04 1.93
CA SER A 355 -1.01 2.62 2.61
C SER A 355 -1.41 3.59 3.72
N GLY A 356 -0.48 3.94 4.63
CA GLY A 356 -0.69 4.94 5.67
C GLY A 356 -1.12 6.30 5.10
N SER A 357 -0.47 6.76 4.03
CA SER A 357 -0.78 8.02 3.36
C SER A 357 -2.22 8.08 2.85
N MET A 358 -2.80 6.98 2.39
CA MET A 358 -4.20 6.92 1.94
C MET A 358 -5.18 7.26 3.08
N LEU A 359 -4.97 6.74 4.28
CA LEU A 359 -5.82 7.03 5.43
C LEU A 359 -5.53 8.43 6.00
N ILE A 360 -4.25 8.82 6.08
CA ILE A 360 -3.83 10.15 6.56
C ILE A 360 -4.44 11.26 5.72
N ASN A 361 -4.26 11.17 4.39
CA ASN A 361 -4.78 12.17 3.47
C ASN A 361 -6.31 12.20 3.46
N THR A 362 -6.96 11.03 3.38
CA THR A 362 -8.43 10.94 3.38
C THR A 362 -9.03 11.42 4.69
N GLY A 363 -8.42 11.06 5.82
CA GLY A 363 -8.86 11.46 7.14
C GLY A 363 -8.56 12.94 7.48
N GLY A 364 -7.67 13.58 6.72
CA GLY A 364 -7.25 14.97 6.96
C GLY A 364 -6.45 15.10 8.26
N VAL A 365 -5.56 14.14 8.53
CA VAL A 365 -4.75 14.12 9.75
C VAL A 365 -3.90 15.38 9.83
N GLN A 366 -4.04 16.12 10.93
CA GLN A 366 -3.31 17.38 11.17
C GLN A 366 -1.92 17.10 11.72
N LEU A 367 -0.94 17.94 11.35
CA LEU A 367 0.41 17.84 11.89
C LEU A 367 0.41 17.99 13.41
N ASP A 368 1.26 17.23 14.08
CA ASP A 368 1.55 17.47 15.50
C ASP A 368 2.42 18.70 15.68
N ALA A 369 2.32 19.36 16.84
CA ALA A 369 3.04 20.62 17.11
C ALA A 369 4.57 20.51 16.87
N ASN A 370 5.16 19.36 17.16
CA ASN A 370 6.59 19.10 16.99
C ASN A 370 7.02 18.80 15.52
N MET A 371 6.10 18.93 14.57
CA MET A 371 6.35 18.77 13.14
C MET A 371 6.25 20.10 12.36
N ALA A 372 5.95 21.21 13.03
CA ALA A 372 5.69 22.48 12.37
C ALA A 372 6.85 22.96 11.47
N ASP A 373 8.10 22.68 11.87
CA ASP A 373 9.31 23.06 11.13
C ASP A 373 9.67 22.13 9.96
N PHE A 374 8.96 21.01 9.83
CA PHE A 374 9.22 19.97 8.83
C PHE A 374 8.18 19.90 7.72
N ARG A 375 7.36 20.93 7.57
CA ARG A 375 6.31 21.00 6.55
C ARG A 375 6.86 20.93 5.12
N PHE A 376 6.01 20.58 4.17
CA PHE A 376 6.35 20.73 2.76
C PHE A 376 6.83 22.15 2.44
N PRO A 377 7.84 22.30 1.56
CA PRO A 377 8.20 23.63 1.04
C PRO A 377 6.98 24.35 0.44
N PRO A 378 6.92 25.68 0.49
CA PRO A 378 5.77 26.47 -0.03
C PRO A 378 5.39 26.12 -1.47
N ALA A 379 6.38 25.82 -2.34
CA ALA A 379 6.15 25.44 -3.73
C ALA A 379 5.41 24.10 -3.89
N MET A 380 5.42 23.23 -2.88
CA MET A 380 4.69 21.96 -2.88
C MET A 380 3.31 22.06 -2.21
N ARG A 381 3.06 23.14 -1.49
CA ARG A 381 1.75 23.44 -0.92
C ARG A 381 0.93 24.11 -2.01
N SER A 382 -0.16 23.50 -2.42
CA SER A 382 -1.08 24.20 -3.32
C SER A 382 -1.62 25.44 -2.62
N THR A 383 -1.63 26.55 -3.32
CA THR A 383 -2.54 27.65 -3.07
C THR A 383 -3.99 27.13 -3.17
N PRO A 384 -4.90 27.55 -2.31
CA PRO A 384 -6.31 27.14 -2.35
C PRO A 384 -6.98 27.44 -3.68
#